data_c1973f5c3c35db851155af3061de1a5f
#
_entry.id   c1973f5c3c35db851155af3061de1a5f
#
_cell.length_a   1.000
_cell.length_b   1.000
_cell.length_c   1.000
_cell.angle_alpha   90.00
_cell.angle_beta   90.00
_cell.angle_gamma   90.00
#
_symmetry.space_group_name_H-M   'P 1'
#
loop_
_entity.id
_entity.type
_entity.pdbx_description
1 polymer ?
#
loop_
_entity_poly.entity_id
_entity_poly.type
_entity_poly.pdbx_seq_one_letter_code
_entity_poly.pdbx_strand_id
1 'polypeptide(L)'
;MMKKLIDVLLLFLQYALAFLKRVNTKVSIKGDVMMSSTCKRIMVTSLVGGFTGGAIKMGWEALVPPRTPEREEEPPPMTLLNQLGLPEKIKHATYNYNQNEIPIAVMGIHYGFSIAHAFAYAILAERYSKVTVLRGSLFGIAINIAFHEYLLPRVGLTPEIDELPKEERISELLGHIVWMNAIDYVRSALK
;
A
#
# COMPACT_ATOMS: atom_id res chain seq x y z
N MET A 1 -15.64 -0.98 15.84
CA MET A 1 -14.50 -1.62 15.18
C MET A 1 -13.74 -0.63 14.29
N MET A 2 -14.40 0.10 13.41
CA MET A 2 -13.86 1.13 12.51
C MET A 2 -13.07 2.23 13.24
N LYS A 3 -13.54 2.71 14.41
CA LYS A 3 -12.83 3.69 15.22
C LYS A 3 -11.41 3.23 15.59
N LYS A 4 -11.22 1.96 15.97
CA LYS A 4 -9.89 1.40 16.28
C LYS A 4 -8.95 1.37 15.08
N LEU A 5 -9.46 1.08 13.87
CA LEU A 5 -8.67 1.11 12.64
C LEU A 5 -8.23 2.55 12.32
N ILE A 6 -9.15 3.51 12.41
CA ILE A 6 -8.86 4.93 12.23
C ILE A 6 -7.82 5.40 13.25
N ASP A 7 -7.96 5.01 14.52
CA ASP A 7 -7.01 5.37 15.58
C ASP A 7 -5.60 4.81 15.31
N VAL A 8 -5.49 3.57 14.81
CA VAL A 8 -4.21 2.96 14.42
C VAL A 8 -3.59 3.69 13.23
N LEU A 9 -4.37 4.03 12.19
CA LEU A 9 -3.91 4.79 11.04
C LEU A 9 -3.45 6.20 11.43
N LEU A 10 -4.21 6.89 12.30
CA LEU A 10 -3.86 8.20 12.81
C LEU A 10 -2.58 8.16 13.66
N LEU A 11 -2.44 7.14 14.51
CA LEU A 11 -1.24 6.93 15.31
C LEU A 11 -0.01 6.71 14.41
N PHE A 12 -0.14 5.85 13.39
CA PHE A 12 0.90 5.62 12.39
C PHE A 12 1.29 6.91 11.66
N LEU A 13 0.30 7.70 11.22
CA LEU A 13 0.52 8.98 10.56
C LEU A 13 1.23 9.99 11.49
N GLN A 14 0.86 10.05 12.77
CA GLN A 14 1.50 10.91 13.77
C GLN A 14 2.96 10.53 13.99
N TYR A 15 3.27 9.24 14.12
CA TYR A 15 4.65 8.77 14.23
C TYR A 15 5.48 9.05 12.98
N ALA A 16 4.89 8.87 11.80
CA ALA A 16 5.53 9.18 10.53
C ALA A 16 5.85 10.68 10.39
N LEU A 17 4.89 11.55 10.74
CA LEU A 17 5.07 13.00 10.74
C LEU A 17 6.09 13.47 11.79
N ALA A 18 6.08 12.89 12.99
CA ALA A 18 7.05 13.17 14.04
C ALA A 18 8.47 12.76 13.61
N PHE A 19 8.60 11.60 12.96
CA PHE A 19 9.86 11.14 12.38
C PHE A 19 10.37 12.08 11.29
N LEU A 20 9.51 12.50 10.35
CA LEU A 20 9.86 13.47 9.31
C LEU A 20 10.29 14.81 9.89
N LYS A 21 9.60 15.33 10.91
CA LYS A 21 10.02 16.51 11.65
C LYS A 21 11.41 16.33 12.27
N ARG A 22 11.69 15.20 12.87
CA ARG A 22 12.97 14.88 13.52
C ARG A 22 14.12 14.73 12.51
N VAL A 23 13.83 14.23 11.31
CA VAL A 23 14.79 14.15 10.20
C VAL A 23 15.06 15.56 9.65
N ASN A 24 14.04 16.40 9.57
CA ASN A 24 14.15 17.76 9.03
C ASN A 24 14.82 18.76 10.02
N THR A 25 14.64 18.58 11.34
CA THR A 25 15.27 19.48 12.35
C THR A 25 16.79 19.33 12.47
N LYS A 26 17.40 18.29 11.89
CA LYS A 26 18.87 18.18 11.80
C LYS A 26 19.49 19.00 10.67
N VAL A 27 18.71 19.73 9.89
CA VAL A 27 19.13 20.48 8.68
C VAL A 27 18.68 21.95 8.71
N SER A 28 18.64 22.58 9.87
CA SER A 28 18.36 24.03 9.93
C SER A 28 19.59 24.78 10.33
N ILE A 29 20.40 25.23 9.36
CA ILE A 29 21.19 26.48 9.50
C ILE A 29 21.39 27.07 8.09
N LYS A 30 20.83 28.28 7.90
CA LYS A 30 20.90 29.21 6.76
C LYS A 30 19.89 28.99 5.60
N GLY A 31 18.80 29.73 5.68
CA GLY A 31 18.16 30.45 4.54
C GLY A 31 17.49 29.67 3.42
N ASP A 32 17.96 28.51 3.04
CA ASP A 32 17.36 27.67 2.02
C ASP A 32 16.92 26.33 2.64
N VAL A 33 15.63 26.01 2.54
CA VAL A 33 15.09 24.70 2.98
C VAL A 33 15.55 23.63 1.99
N MET A 34 16.83 23.29 2.02
CA MET A 34 17.32 22.11 1.30
C MET A 34 16.88 20.86 2.06
N MET A 35 15.93 20.14 1.49
CA MET A 35 15.48 18.85 1.99
C MET A 35 16.66 17.89 2.06
N SER A 36 16.90 17.24 3.21
CA SER A 36 18.03 16.31 3.35
C SER A 36 17.95 15.18 2.31
N SER A 37 19.09 14.66 1.88
CA SER A 37 19.13 13.55 0.91
C SER A 37 18.29 12.34 1.36
N THR A 38 18.28 12.05 2.65
CA THR A 38 17.45 11.00 3.25
C THR A 38 15.96 11.31 3.12
N CYS A 39 15.52 12.54 3.42
CA CYS A 39 14.14 12.95 3.26
C CYS A 39 13.70 12.86 1.80
N LYS A 40 14.54 13.32 0.87
CA LYS A 40 14.28 13.20 -0.57
C LYS A 40 14.13 11.73 -1.00
N ARG A 41 15.01 10.82 -0.56
CA ARG A 41 14.90 9.39 -0.86
C ARG A 41 13.60 8.80 -0.32
N ILE A 42 13.24 9.10 0.92
CA ILE A 42 11.97 8.64 1.51
C ILE A 42 10.79 9.13 0.67
N MET A 43 10.71 10.42 0.35
CA MET A 43 9.61 11.00 -0.42
C MET A 43 9.51 10.41 -1.83
N VAL A 44 10.63 10.31 -2.55
CA VAL A 44 10.62 9.74 -3.91
C VAL A 44 10.29 8.25 -3.88
N THR A 45 10.84 7.49 -2.95
CA THR A 45 10.49 6.06 -2.79
C THR A 45 9.00 5.91 -2.49
N SER A 46 8.44 6.75 -1.63
CA SER A 46 7.02 6.68 -1.26
C SER A 46 6.11 6.98 -2.46
N LEU A 47 6.34 8.10 -3.13
CA LEU A 47 5.46 8.54 -4.21
C LEU A 47 5.72 7.75 -5.50
N VAL A 48 6.95 7.80 -6.01
CA VAL A 48 7.28 7.12 -7.28
C VAL A 48 7.29 5.61 -7.10
N GLY A 49 7.95 5.10 -6.04
CA GLY A 49 8.00 3.68 -5.75
C GLY A 49 6.61 3.12 -5.43
N GLY A 50 5.82 3.82 -4.62
CA GLY A 50 4.44 3.43 -4.30
C GLY A 50 3.54 3.40 -5.53
N PHE A 51 3.61 4.40 -6.38
CA PHE A 51 2.83 4.42 -7.63
C PHE A 51 3.27 3.32 -8.59
N THR A 52 4.58 3.18 -8.83
CA THR A 52 5.13 2.12 -9.70
C THR A 52 4.81 0.74 -9.17
N GLY A 53 5.00 0.51 -7.86
CA GLY A 53 4.65 -0.76 -7.23
C GLY A 53 3.17 -1.09 -7.35
N GLY A 54 2.30 -0.10 -7.09
CA GLY A 54 0.85 -0.27 -7.26
C GLY A 54 0.46 -0.63 -8.70
N ALA A 55 1.04 0.03 -9.70
CA ALA A 55 0.80 -0.29 -11.10
C ALA A 55 1.28 -1.71 -11.47
N ILE A 56 2.44 -2.12 -10.96
CA ILE A 56 2.99 -3.47 -11.19
C ILE A 56 2.13 -4.53 -10.50
N LYS A 57 1.63 -4.27 -9.27
CA LYS A 57 0.70 -5.18 -8.59
C LYS A 57 -0.59 -5.34 -9.37
N MET A 58 -1.16 -4.26 -9.90
CA MET A 58 -2.34 -4.34 -10.77
C MET A 58 -2.07 -5.17 -12.04
N GLY A 59 -0.89 -5.02 -12.66
CA GLY A 59 -0.47 -5.85 -13.78
C GLY A 59 -0.36 -7.32 -13.41
N TRP A 60 0.17 -7.63 -12.22
CA TRP A 60 0.19 -8.99 -11.67
C TRP A 60 -1.23 -9.54 -11.52
N GLU A 61 -2.12 -8.80 -10.88
CA GLU A 61 -3.52 -9.18 -10.64
C GLU A 61 -4.31 -9.39 -11.94
N ALA A 62 -3.95 -8.69 -13.01
CA ALA A 62 -4.53 -8.90 -14.33
C ALA A 62 -4.07 -10.21 -14.99
N LEU A 63 -2.85 -10.68 -14.68
CA LEU A 63 -2.29 -11.93 -15.22
C LEU A 63 -2.59 -13.14 -14.34
N VAL A 64 -2.57 -12.95 -13.04
CA VAL A 64 -2.80 -13.97 -12.01
C VAL A 64 -3.82 -13.42 -11.02
N PRO A 65 -5.11 -13.47 -11.35
CA PRO A 65 -6.16 -12.85 -10.53
C PRO A 65 -6.15 -13.38 -9.10
N PRO A 66 -6.24 -12.47 -8.08
CA PRO A 66 -6.31 -12.86 -6.68
C PRO A 66 -7.72 -13.31 -6.26
N ARG A 67 -8.63 -13.42 -7.21
CA ARG A 67 -10.01 -13.87 -7.02
C ARG A 67 -10.38 -14.84 -8.14
N THR A 68 -10.92 -15.98 -7.75
CA THR A 68 -11.47 -16.93 -8.72
C THR A 68 -12.79 -16.41 -9.30
N PRO A 69 -13.15 -16.76 -10.54
CA PRO A 69 -14.39 -16.30 -11.18
C PRO A 69 -15.67 -16.69 -10.42
N GLU A 70 -15.61 -17.78 -9.68
CA GLU A 70 -16.73 -18.32 -8.90
C GLU A 70 -17.06 -17.49 -7.64
N ARG A 71 -16.15 -16.59 -7.26
CA ARG A 71 -16.28 -15.80 -6.05
C ARG A 71 -17.09 -14.53 -6.30
N GLU A 72 -18.35 -14.52 -5.89
CA GLU A 72 -19.31 -13.43 -6.12
C GLU A 72 -19.18 -12.24 -5.15
N GLU A 73 -18.39 -12.37 -4.08
CA GLU A 73 -18.25 -11.30 -3.09
C GLU A 73 -17.62 -10.02 -3.67
N GLU A 74 -17.99 -8.90 -3.10
CA GLU A 74 -17.42 -7.61 -3.49
C GLU A 74 -15.91 -7.55 -3.22
N PRO A 75 -15.13 -6.89 -4.09
CA PRO A 75 -13.70 -6.63 -3.83
C PRO A 75 -13.50 -5.84 -2.53
N PRO A 76 -12.44 -6.13 -1.74
CA PRO A 76 -12.17 -5.46 -0.47
C PRO A 76 -12.20 -3.93 -0.51
N PRO A 77 -11.72 -3.24 -1.55
CA PRO A 77 -11.85 -1.79 -1.64
C PRO A 77 -13.30 -1.31 -1.72
N MET A 78 -14.18 -2.04 -2.42
CA MET A 78 -15.60 -1.67 -2.52
C MET A 78 -16.32 -1.94 -1.19
N THR A 79 -16.04 -3.08 -0.56
CA THR A 79 -16.53 -3.39 0.78
C THR A 79 -16.14 -2.31 1.80
N LEU A 80 -14.89 -1.80 1.72
CA LEU A 80 -14.44 -0.69 2.56
C LEU A 80 -15.24 0.59 2.30
N LEU A 81 -15.47 0.95 1.04
CA LEU A 81 -16.26 2.14 0.68
C LEU A 81 -17.70 2.03 1.21
N ASN A 82 -18.29 0.83 1.18
CA ASN A 82 -19.61 0.55 1.73
C ASN A 82 -19.62 0.68 3.26
N GLN A 83 -18.64 0.13 3.95
CA GLN A 83 -18.50 0.25 5.41
C GLN A 83 -18.29 1.69 5.88
N LEU A 84 -17.60 2.52 5.06
CA LEU A 84 -17.42 3.96 5.32
C LEU A 84 -18.70 4.77 5.12
N GLY A 85 -19.74 4.20 4.54
CA GLY A 85 -21.01 4.88 4.28
C GLY A 85 -20.90 6.01 3.27
N LEU A 86 -19.99 5.90 2.31
CA LEU A 86 -19.83 6.93 1.28
C LEU A 86 -21.03 6.95 0.34
N PRO A 87 -21.43 8.14 -0.18
CA PRO A 87 -22.49 8.25 -1.16
C PRO A 87 -22.21 7.40 -2.41
N GLU A 88 -23.26 6.78 -2.98
CA GLU A 88 -23.17 5.93 -4.19
C GLU A 88 -22.44 6.62 -5.34
N LYS A 89 -22.72 7.91 -5.53
CA LYS A 89 -22.03 8.73 -6.56
C LYS A 89 -20.51 8.73 -6.42
N ILE A 90 -19.99 8.65 -5.21
CA ILE A 90 -18.53 8.62 -4.94
C ILE A 90 -18.01 7.19 -5.12
N LYS A 91 -18.72 6.20 -4.58
CA LYS A 91 -18.32 4.78 -4.65
C LYS A 91 -18.21 4.30 -6.09
N HIS A 92 -19.16 4.67 -6.94
CA HIS A 92 -19.26 4.27 -8.34
C HIS A 92 -18.76 5.33 -9.33
N ALA A 93 -18.01 6.35 -8.86
CA ALA A 93 -17.41 7.32 -9.76
C ALA A 93 -16.38 6.65 -10.66
N THR A 94 -16.56 6.78 -11.97
CA THR A 94 -15.63 6.24 -12.98
C THR A 94 -15.07 7.34 -13.85
N TYR A 95 -13.87 7.12 -14.38
CA TYR A 95 -13.28 7.89 -15.46
C TYR A 95 -13.24 7.03 -16.72
N ASN A 96 -13.92 7.49 -17.77
CA ASN A 96 -13.95 6.78 -19.04
C ASN A 96 -12.71 7.09 -19.88
N TYR A 97 -11.90 6.09 -20.13
CA TYR A 97 -10.75 6.18 -21.02
C TYR A 97 -10.77 5.05 -22.04
N ASN A 98 -10.90 5.39 -23.32
CA ASN A 98 -10.89 4.44 -24.43
C ASN A 98 -11.84 3.24 -24.20
N GLN A 99 -13.11 3.53 -23.87
CA GLN A 99 -14.19 2.56 -23.57
C GLN A 99 -13.96 1.72 -22.30
N ASN A 100 -12.93 2.00 -21.52
CA ASN A 100 -12.71 1.38 -20.21
C ASN A 100 -13.17 2.31 -19.09
N GLU A 101 -13.95 1.79 -18.17
CA GLU A 101 -14.38 2.49 -16.97
C GLU A 101 -13.38 2.25 -15.85
N ILE A 102 -12.66 3.31 -15.47
CA ILE A 102 -11.68 3.26 -14.38
C ILE A 102 -12.34 3.69 -13.08
N PRO A 103 -12.49 2.82 -12.07
CA PRO A 103 -13.15 3.14 -10.81
C PRO A 103 -12.27 4.02 -9.93
N ILE A 104 -12.53 5.33 -9.88
CA ILE A 104 -11.66 6.33 -9.25
C ILE A 104 -11.45 6.04 -7.76
N ALA A 105 -12.53 5.74 -7.01
CA ALA A 105 -12.45 5.51 -5.57
C ALA A 105 -11.63 4.24 -5.24
N VAL A 106 -11.84 3.16 -5.99
CA VAL A 106 -11.09 1.90 -5.85
C VAL A 106 -9.60 2.13 -6.17
N MET A 107 -9.30 2.84 -7.27
CA MET A 107 -7.92 3.22 -7.60
C MET A 107 -7.28 4.08 -6.52
N GLY A 108 -8.03 5.02 -5.95
CA GLY A 108 -7.57 5.85 -4.84
C GLY A 108 -7.16 5.03 -3.61
N ILE A 109 -7.96 4.02 -3.24
CA ILE A 109 -7.64 3.09 -2.14
C ILE A 109 -6.39 2.28 -2.50
N HIS A 110 -6.33 1.70 -3.69
CA HIS A 110 -5.22 0.85 -4.12
C HIS A 110 -3.89 1.62 -4.11
N TYR A 111 -3.82 2.77 -4.77
CA TYR A 111 -2.61 3.59 -4.80
C TYR A 111 -2.31 4.24 -3.45
N GLY A 112 -3.32 4.64 -2.69
CA GLY A 112 -3.15 5.16 -1.33
C GLY A 112 -2.50 4.13 -0.41
N PHE A 113 -2.97 2.88 -0.46
CA PHE A 113 -2.38 1.76 0.27
C PHE A 113 -0.93 1.53 -0.16
N SER A 114 -0.67 1.48 -1.46
CA SER A 114 0.68 1.27 -2.00
C SER A 114 1.66 2.37 -1.56
N ILE A 115 1.28 3.64 -1.68
CA ILE A 115 2.10 4.79 -1.28
C ILE A 115 2.35 4.78 0.24
N ALA A 116 1.34 4.49 1.05
CA ALA A 116 1.49 4.43 2.51
C ALA A 116 2.48 3.35 2.95
N HIS A 117 2.43 2.16 2.34
CA HIS A 117 3.36 1.08 2.64
C HIS A 117 4.76 1.32 2.07
N ALA A 118 4.88 1.95 0.89
CA ALA A 118 6.15 2.39 0.35
C ALA A 118 6.82 3.44 1.27
N PHE A 119 6.03 4.33 1.89
CA PHE A 119 6.52 5.30 2.87
C PHE A 119 7.03 4.61 4.15
N ALA A 120 6.25 3.68 4.70
CA ALA A 120 6.66 2.88 5.86
C ALA A 120 7.94 2.10 5.57
N TYR A 121 7.99 1.42 4.42
CA TYR A 121 9.15 0.69 3.97
C TYR A 121 10.38 1.58 3.81
N ALA A 122 10.25 2.75 3.17
CA ALA A 122 11.35 3.69 2.97
C ALA A 122 11.95 4.16 4.29
N ILE A 123 11.10 4.51 5.27
CA ILE A 123 11.55 4.90 6.62
C ILE A 123 12.33 3.76 7.29
N LEU A 124 11.77 2.55 7.27
CA LEU A 124 12.38 1.39 7.90
C LEU A 124 13.70 1.00 7.22
N ALA A 125 13.77 1.09 5.89
CA ALA A 125 14.96 0.78 5.11
C ALA A 125 16.12 1.77 5.34
N GLU A 126 15.82 3.03 5.66
CA GLU A 126 16.85 4.01 6.05
C GLU A 126 17.40 3.74 7.47
N ARG A 127 16.61 3.10 8.32
CA ARG A 127 17.02 2.81 9.70
C ARG A 127 17.56 1.41 9.90
N TYR A 128 17.03 0.44 9.17
CA TYR A 128 17.33 -0.98 9.36
C TYR A 128 17.59 -1.65 8.00
N SER A 129 18.86 -1.88 7.68
CA SER A 129 19.27 -2.52 6.40
C SER A 129 18.64 -3.91 6.20
N LYS A 130 18.36 -4.64 7.27
CA LYS A 130 17.72 -5.96 7.21
C LYS A 130 16.32 -5.95 6.57
N VAL A 131 15.63 -4.82 6.58
CA VAL A 131 14.29 -4.68 5.93
C VAL A 131 14.38 -4.83 4.42
N THR A 132 15.56 -4.53 3.84
CA THR A 132 15.78 -4.59 2.38
C THR A 132 16.24 -5.98 1.89
N VAL A 133 16.30 -6.98 2.77
CA VAL A 133 16.68 -8.34 2.40
C VAL A 133 15.71 -8.88 1.34
N LEU A 134 16.28 -9.59 0.35
CA LEU A 134 15.55 -10.08 -0.82
C LEU A 134 14.74 -8.98 -1.53
N ARG A 135 15.32 -7.77 -1.62
CA ARG A 135 14.70 -6.60 -2.28
C ARG A 135 13.30 -6.27 -1.74
N GLY A 136 13.13 -6.35 -0.42
CA GLY A 136 11.85 -6.05 0.23
C GLY A 136 10.83 -7.18 0.20
N SER A 137 11.13 -8.36 -0.38
CA SER A 137 10.19 -9.49 -0.42
C SER A 137 9.70 -9.88 0.97
N LEU A 138 10.59 -9.92 1.97
CA LEU A 138 10.21 -10.25 3.34
C LEU A 138 9.23 -9.22 3.94
N PHE A 139 9.39 -7.95 3.59
CA PHE A 139 8.43 -6.92 3.99
C PHE A 139 7.08 -7.12 3.28
N GLY A 140 7.08 -7.47 1.98
CA GLY A 140 5.87 -7.81 1.24
C GLY A 140 5.11 -8.99 1.84
N ILE A 141 5.83 -10.07 2.19
CA ILE A 141 5.27 -11.24 2.88
C ILE A 141 4.66 -10.83 4.23
N ALA A 142 5.38 -10.02 5.02
CA ALA A 142 4.88 -9.54 6.30
C ALA A 142 3.61 -8.69 6.16
N ILE A 143 3.52 -7.84 5.14
CA ILE A 143 2.30 -7.07 4.84
C ILE A 143 1.17 -7.99 4.40
N ASN A 144 1.44 -8.98 3.53
CA ASN A 144 0.41 -9.95 3.14
C ASN A 144 -0.19 -10.66 4.37
N ILE A 145 0.66 -11.20 5.23
CA ILE A 145 0.19 -11.87 6.46
C ILE A 145 -0.57 -10.90 7.36
N ALA A 146 -0.01 -9.72 7.62
CA ALA A 146 -0.63 -8.76 8.54
C ALA A 146 -1.98 -8.23 8.04
N PHE A 147 -2.12 -7.99 6.75
CA PHE A 147 -3.33 -7.44 6.16
C PHE A 147 -4.28 -8.54 5.66
N HIS A 148 -3.86 -9.38 4.72
CA HIS A 148 -4.77 -10.34 4.07
C HIS A 148 -5.14 -11.53 4.95
N GLU A 149 -4.20 -11.99 5.80
CA GLU A 149 -4.50 -13.14 6.67
C GLU A 149 -5.05 -12.74 8.05
N TYR A 150 -4.84 -11.48 8.46
CA TYR A 150 -5.24 -11.08 9.82
C TYR A 150 -6.17 -9.88 9.86
N LEU A 151 -5.79 -8.72 9.30
CA LEU A 151 -6.51 -7.47 9.50
C LEU A 151 -7.80 -7.41 8.68
N LEU A 152 -7.72 -7.71 7.38
CA LEU A 152 -8.87 -7.58 6.47
C LEU A 152 -10.03 -8.51 6.87
N PRO A 153 -9.82 -9.81 7.21
CA PRO A 153 -10.89 -10.65 7.74
C PRO A 153 -11.49 -10.10 9.02
N ARG A 154 -10.66 -9.66 9.95
CA ARG A 154 -11.15 -9.13 11.25
C ARG A 154 -11.97 -7.86 11.15
N VAL A 155 -11.78 -7.07 10.11
CA VAL A 155 -12.60 -5.89 9.85
C VAL A 155 -13.73 -6.17 8.84
N GLY A 156 -13.90 -7.42 8.43
CA GLY A 156 -14.97 -7.87 7.53
C GLY A 156 -14.82 -7.36 6.10
N LEU A 157 -13.58 -7.18 5.63
CA LEU A 157 -13.28 -6.78 4.25
C LEU A 157 -13.01 -7.97 3.34
N THR A 158 -12.61 -9.11 3.90
CA THR A 158 -12.42 -10.39 3.21
C THR A 158 -12.95 -11.53 4.08
N PRO A 159 -13.25 -12.71 3.50
CA PRO A 159 -13.46 -13.94 4.25
C PRO A 159 -12.24 -14.32 5.11
N GLU A 160 -12.44 -15.23 6.04
CA GLU A 160 -11.32 -15.84 6.80
C GLU A 160 -10.42 -16.63 5.85
N ILE A 161 -9.13 -16.74 6.22
CA ILE A 161 -8.10 -17.29 5.33
C ILE A 161 -8.32 -18.76 4.94
N ASP A 162 -8.93 -19.54 5.81
CA ASP A 162 -9.27 -20.95 5.59
C ASP A 162 -10.47 -21.15 4.63
N GLU A 163 -11.28 -20.11 4.45
CA GLU A 163 -12.37 -20.08 3.48
C GLU A 163 -11.90 -19.72 2.07
N LEU A 164 -10.68 -19.16 1.94
CA LEU A 164 -10.14 -18.72 0.65
C LEU A 164 -9.49 -19.88 -0.13
N PRO A 165 -9.72 -19.96 -1.46
CA PRO A 165 -9.01 -20.88 -2.35
C PRO A 165 -7.49 -20.71 -2.24
N LYS A 166 -6.75 -21.81 -2.35
CA LYS A 166 -5.27 -21.78 -2.26
C LYS A 166 -4.65 -20.92 -3.37
N GLU A 167 -5.26 -20.94 -4.53
CA GLU A 167 -4.85 -20.18 -5.72
C GLU A 167 -4.89 -18.68 -5.45
N GLU A 168 -5.95 -18.19 -4.82
CA GLU A 168 -6.09 -16.78 -4.43
C GLU A 168 -5.04 -16.38 -3.41
N ARG A 169 -4.81 -17.19 -2.38
CA ARG A 169 -3.80 -16.95 -1.33
C ARG A 169 -2.40 -16.89 -1.91
N ILE A 170 -2.07 -17.80 -2.83
CA ILE A 170 -0.77 -17.83 -3.51
C ILE A 170 -0.61 -16.61 -4.41
N SER A 171 -1.63 -16.26 -5.19
CA SER A 171 -1.61 -15.08 -6.04
C SER A 171 -1.38 -13.80 -5.23
N GLU A 172 -2.12 -13.61 -4.13
CA GLU A 172 -1.95 -12.45 -3.25
C GLU A 172 -0.55 -12.38 -2.64
N LEU A 173 -0.04 -13.50 -2.13
CA LEU A 173 1.32 -13.57 -1.57
C LEU A 173 2.38 -13.19 -2.61
N LEU A 174 2.32 -13.77 -3.80
CA LEU A 174 3.26 -13.47 -4.88
C LEU A 174 3.11 -12.04 -5.38
N GLY A 175 1.87 -11.54 -5.48
CA GLY A 175 1.58 -10.14 -5.81
C GLY A 175 2.24 -9.16 -4.85
N HIS A 176 2.24 -9.46 -3.54
CA HIS A 176 2.90 -8.63 -2.52
C HIS A 176 4.43 -8.67 -2.64
N ILE A 177 5.01 -9.81 -3.01
CA ILE A 177 6.45 -9.94 -3.28
C ILE A 177 6.83 -9.09 -4.50
N VAL A 178 6.12 -9.23 -5.61
CA VAL A 178 6.36 -8.48 -6.84
C VAL A 178 6.20 -6.98 -6.61
N TRP A 179 5.14 -6.59 -5.92
CA TRP A 179 4.87 -5.21 -5.53
C TRP A 179 6.03 -4.58 -4.74
N MET A 180 6.49 -5.24 -3.68
CA MET A 180 7.57 -4.72 -2.83
C MET A 180 8.92 -4.73 -3.52
N ASN A 181 9.19 -5.69 -4.40
CA ASN A 181 10.41 -5.68 -5.23
C ASN A 181 10.44 -4.45 -6.15
N ALA A 182 9.30 -4.05 -6.73
CA ALA A 182 9.21 -2.86 -7.56
C ALA A 182 9.47 -1.57 -6.74
N ILE A 183 8.92 -1.47 -5.55
CA ILE A 183 9.17 -0.34 -4.63
C ILE A 183 10.66 -0.29 -4.23
N ASP A 184 11.26 -1.43 -3.87
CA ASP A 184 12.67 -1.46 -3.50
C ASP A 184 13.59 -1.17 -4.68
N TYR A 185 13.21 -1.54 -5.89
CA TYR A 185 13.96 -1.19 -7.09
C TYR A 185 14.07 0.33 -7.25
N VAL A 186 12.95 1.06 -7.15
CA VAL A 186 12.95 2.53 -7.18
C VAL A 186 13.81 3.09 -6.05
N ARG A 187 13.65 2.59 -4.81
CA ARG A 187 14.46 3.02 -3.66
C ARG A 187 15.96 2.81 -3.89
N SER A 188 16.35 1.67 -4.43
CA SER A 188 17.75 1.32 -4.64
C SER A 188 18.42 2.15 -5.74
N ALA A 189 17.65 2.60 -6.73
CA ALA A 189 18.12 3.50 -7.78
C ALA A 189 18.42 4.94 -7.29
N LEU A 190 17.99 5.27 -6.06
CA LEU A 190 18.22 6.59 -5.43
C LEU A 190 19.43 6.61 -4.47
N LYS A 191 20.15 5.50 -4.34
CA LYS A 191 21.39 5.41 -3.54
C LYS A 191 22.57 5.88 -4.32
#